data_eb9c72f66a16f0d440777d735b72668c
#
_entry.id   eb9c72f66a16f0d440777d735b72668c
#
_cell.length_a   1.000
_cell.length_b   1.000
_cell.length_c   1.000
_cell.angle_alpha   90.00
_cell.angle_beta   90.00
_cell.angle_gamma   90.00
#
_symmetry.space_group_name_H-M   'P 1'
#
loop_
_entity.id
_entity.type
_entity.pdbx_description
1 polymer ?
#
loop_
_entity_poly.entity_id
_entity_poly.type
_entity_poly.pdbx_seq_one_letter_code
_entity_poly.pdbx_strand_id
1 'polypeptide(L)'
;MTDWQPLWAVVMATAHGVSEIHETVTQSRFQYSQALSQMGTKLELFAPQVAHPDAVYNFNLSDDEPNACHGLRIYGPSQFCGGEFYVSDLRSGATLILAGLQSKDTTILNNIIQIDRGYEKLDQRLRQLGADIKRL
;
A
#
# COMPACT_ATOMS: atom_id res chain seq x y z
N MET A 1 -12.40 4.38 3.79
CA MET A 1 -11.42 5.48 3.91
C MET A 1 -10.22 5.18 3.01
N THR A 2 -10.23 5.74 1.82
CA THR A 2 -9.25 5.47 0.76
C THR A 2 -7.79 5.78 1.13
N ASP A 3 -7.53 6.80 1.96
CA ASP A 3 -6.17 7.18 2.37
C ASP A 3 -5.50 6.18 3.31
N TRP A 4 -6.26 5.38 4.02
CA TRP A 4 -5.75 4.34 4.92
C TRP A 4 -5.60 2.99 4.24
N GLN A 5 -6.20 2.83 3.09
CA GLN A 5 -6.24 1.58 2.36
C GLN A 5 -4.84 0.97 2.13
N PRO A 6 -3.79 1.74 1.70
CA PRO A 6 -2.47 1.19 1.48
C PRO A 6 -1.79 0.71 2.78
N LEU A 7 -1.99 1.44 3.89
CA LEU A 7 -1.47 1.06 5.20
C LEU A 7 -2.16 -0.19 5.74
N TRP A 8 -3.48 -0.26 5.51
CA TRP A 8 -4.29 -1.43 5.88
C TRP A 8 -3.86 -2.68 5.13
N ALA A 9 -3.44 -2.54 3.86
CA ALA A 9 -2.91 -3.66 3.08
C ALA A 9 -1.68 -4.31 3.72
N VAL A 10 -0.78 -3.51 4.33
CA VAL A 10 0.38 -4.05 5.07
C VAL A 10 -0.07 -4.84 6.30
N VAL A 11 -1.05 -4.34 7.05
CA VAL A 11 -1.61 -5.05 8.21
C VAL A 11 -2.24 -6.37 7.77
N MET A 12 -3.02 -6.36 6.71
CA MET A 12 -3.67 -7.57 6.17
C MET A 12 -2.63 -8.57 5.64
N ALA A 13 -1.51 -8.09 5.08
CA ALA A 13 -0.43 -8.96 4.64
C ALA A 13 0.26 -9.71 5.79
N THR A 14 0.17 -9.22 7.05
CA THR A 14 0.68 -9.93 8.24
C THR A 14 -0.35 -10.83 8.90
N ALA A 15 -1.62 -10.68 8.58
CA ALA A 15 -2.71 -11.47 9.16
C ALA A 15 -2.76 -12.88 8.56
N HIS A 16 -3.31 -13.83 9.30
CA HIS A 16 -3.56 -15.19 8.77
C HIS A 16 -4.84 -15.22 7.94
N GLY A 17 -4.75 -15.72 6.72
CA GLY A 17 -5.89 -15.93 5.84
C GLY A 17 -5.89 -15.02 4.62
N VAL A 18 -7.07 -14.85 4.01
CA VAL A 18 -7.27 -14.01 2.82
C VAL A 18 -8.10 -12.80 3.20
N SER A 19 -7.61 -11.63 2.81
CA SER A 19 -8.30 -10.35 2.98
C SER A 19 -8.59 -9.72 1.64
N GLU A 20 -9.73 -9.05 1.52
CA GLU A 20 -10.11 -8.31 0.32
C GLU A 20 -10.34 -6.84 0.67
N ILE A 21 -9.81 -5.98 -0.18
CA ILE A 21 -10.04 -4.53 -0.13
C ILE A 21 -10.78 -4.15 -1.41
N HIS A 22 -11.91 -3.48 -1.26
CA HIS A 22 -12.66 -2.90 -2.36
C HIS A 22 -12.54 -1.37 -2.30
N GLU A 23 -11.87 -0.79 -3.29
CA GLU A 23 -11.71 0.67 -3.42
C GLU A 23 -12.89 1.25 -4.19
N THR A 24 -13.64 2.14 -3.55
CA THR A 24 -14.85 2.73 -4.11
C THR A 24 -14.81 4.25 -4.23
N VAL A 25 -13.69 4.87 -3.85
CA VAL A 25 -13.55 6.34 -3.77
C VAL A 25 -12.62 6.88 -4.84
N THR A 26 -11.59 6.13 -5.21
CA THR A 26 -10.55 6.59 -6.13
C THR A 26 -10.25 5.52 -7.19
N GLN A 27 -10.26 5.90 -8.46
CA GLN A 27 -10.07 4.99 -9.59
C GLN A 27 -8.78 4.18 -9.56
N SER A 28 -7.66 4.77 -9.20
CA SER A 28 -6.33 4.15 -9.28
C SER A 28 -5.58 4.24 -7.96
N ARG A 29 -5.96 3.42 -6.96
CA ARG A 29 -5.36 3.48 -5.63
C ARG A 29 -4.35 2.36 -5.33
N PHE A 30 -4.19 1.39 -6.22
CA PHE A 30 -3.39 0.20 -5.96
C PHE A 30 -1.95 0.24 -6.50
N GLN A 31 -1.39 1.42 -6.83
CA GLN A 31 -0.01 1.55 -7.35
C GLN A 31 1.04 0.95 -6.41
N TYR A 32 0.82 1.02 -5.10
CA TYR A 32 1.69 0.44 -4.09
C TYR A 32 1.75 -1.10 -4.12
N SER A 33 0.76 -1.75 -4.73
CA SER A 33 0.64 -3.22 -4.73
C SER A 33 1.83 -3.90 -5.43
N GLN A 34 2.35 -3.28 -6.48
CA GLN A 34 3.53 -3.79 -7.19
C GLN A 34 4.76 -3.83 -6.26
N ALA A 35 5.00 -2.76 -5.53
CA ALA A 35 6.12 -2.69 -4.60
C ALA A 35 5.95 -3.67 -3.42
N LEU A 36 4.74 -3.80 -2.86
CA LEU A 36 4.45 -4.81 -1.84
C LEU A 36 4.65 -6.24 -2.37
N SER A 37 4.28 -6.50 -3.63
CA SER A 37 4.53 -7.81 -4.25
C SER A 37 6.03 -8.10 -4.37
N GLN A 38 6.82 -7.10 -4.77
CA GLN A 38 8.29 -7.21 -4.82
C GLN A 38 8.91 -7.44 -3.42
N MET A 39 8.26 -6.93 -2.37
CA MET A 39 8.62 -7.18 -0.97
C MET A 39 8.14 -8.55 -0.44
N GLY A 40 7.60 -9.41 -1.30
CA GLY A 40 7.24 -10.79 -0.93
C GLY A 40 5.78 -11.00 -0.56
N THR A 41 4.91 -9.98 -0.67
CA THR A 41 3.47 -10.16 -0.42
C THR A 41 2.78 -10.81 -1.61
N LYS A 42 2.02 -11.86 -1.38
CA LYS A 42 1.16 -12.46 -2.39
C LYS A 42 -0.13 -11.67 -2.48
N LEU A 43 -0.33 -10.99 -3.61
CA LEU A 43 -1.52 -10.17 -3.87
C LEU A 43 -2.10 -10.48 -5.25
N GLU A 44 -3.38 -10.14 -5.41
CA GLU A 44 -4.11 -10.25 -6.66
C GLU A 44 -5.04 -9.05 -6.82
N LEU A 45 -4.89 -8.33 -7.94
CA LEU A 45 -5.85 -7.30 -8.33
C LEU A 45 -7.02 -7.98 -9.05
N PHE A 46 -8.25 -7.55 -8.75
CA PHE A 46 -9.45 -8.08 -9.38
C PHE A 46 -10.52 -7.01 -9.59
N ALA A 47 -11.44 -7.27 -10.51
CA ALA A 47 -12.62 -6.45 -10.70
C ALA A 47 -13.79 -7.01 -9.86
N PRO A 48 -14.24 -6.30 -8.81
CA PRO A 48 -15.35 -6.73 -7.98
C PRO A 48 -16.65 -6.79 -8.80
N GLN A 49 -17.46 -7.83 -8.57
CA GLN A 49 -18.81 -7.92 -9.14
C GLN A 49 -19.76 -7.03 -8.34
N VAL A 50 -20.25 -5.97 -8.94
CA VAL A 50 -21.12 -4.97 -8.30
C VAL A 50 -22.44 -4.88 -9.05
N ALA A 51 -23.55 -5.11 -8.36
CA ALA A 51 -24.89 -5.09 -8.98
C ALA A 51 -25.33 -3.68 -9.40
N HIS A 52 -24.94 -2.66 -8.61
CA HIS A 52 -25.31 -1.26 -8.83
C HIS A 52 -24.07 -0.37 -8.72
N PRO A 53 -23.18 -0.33 -9.75
CA PRO A 53 -21.92 0.41 -9.70
C PRO A 53 -22.09 1.89 -9.35
N ASP A 54 -23.10 2.57 -9.95
CA ASP A 54 -23.36 3.99 -9.71
C ASP A 54 -23.74 4.32 -8.24
N ALA A 55 -24.20 3.32 -7.49
CA ALA A 55 -24.52 3.48 -6.08
C ALA A 55 -23.33 3.18 -5.15
N VAL A 56 -22.31 2.50 -5.66
CA VAL A 56 -21.15 2.02 -4.88
C VAL A 56 -19.93 2.91 -5.08
N TYR A 57 -19.64 3.25 -6.34
CA TYR A 57 -18.45 4.03 -6.66
C TYR A 57 -18.69 5.54 -6.56
N ASN A 58 -17.77 6.24 -5.91
CA ASN A 58 -17.81 7.69 -5.69
C ASN A 58 -16.98 8.48 -6.72
N PHE A 59 -16.66 7.87 -7.84
CA PHE A 59 -16.00 8.51 -8.99
C PHE A 59 -16.83 8.28 -10.26
N ASN A 60 -16.53 9.05 -11.30
CA ASN A 60 -17.26 8.94 -12.56
C ASN A 60 -16.82 7.67 -13.31
N LEU A 61 -17.73 6.71 -13.44
CA LEU A 61 -17.47 5.43 -14.12
C LEU A 61 -17.17 5.59 -15.62
N SER A 62 -17.63 6.68 -16.26
CA SER A 62 -17.31 6.92 -17.67
C SER A 62 -15.86 7.29 -17.94
N ASP A 63 -15.14 7.74 -16.89
CA ASP A 63 -13.74 8.14 -16.95
C ASP A 63 -12.82 6.99 -16.53
N ASP A 64 -13.39 5.83 -16.18
CA ASP A 64 -12.65 4.67 -15.74
C ASP A 64 -12.08 3.86 -16.91
N GLU A 65 -10.94 3.22 -16.68
CA GLU A 65 -10.33 2.38 -17.72
C GLU A 65 -11.12 1.08 -17.91
N PRO A 66 -11.28 0.63 -19.16
CA PRO A 66 -11.86 -0.69 -19.41
C PRO A 66 -11.06 -1.78 -18.67
N ASN A 67 -11.75 -2.59 -17.86
CA ASN A 67 -11.18 -3.65 -17.03
C ASN A 67 -10.35 -3.13 -15.83
N ALA A 68 -10.60 -1.91 -15.35
CA ALA A 68 -9.99 -1.41 -14.14
C ALA A 68 -10.26 -2.35 -12.94
N CYS A 69 -9.22 -2.60 -12.16
CA CYS A 69 -9.32 -3.43 -10.97
C CYS A 69 -9.51 -2.54 -9.75
N HIS A 70 -10.69 -2.60 -9.14
CA HIS A 70 -11.02 -1.87 -7.89
C HIS A 70 -10.97 -2.78 -6.66
N GLY A 71 -10.52 -4.01 -6.81
CA GLY A 71 -10.32 -4.98 -5.74
C GLY A 71 -8.87 -5.39 -5.59
N LEU A 72 -8.43 -5.56 -4.35
CA LEU A 72 -7.14 -6.14 -4.01
C LEU A 72 -7.36 -7.29 -3.03
N ARG A 73 -6.94 -8.49 -3.40
CA ARG A 73 -6.91 -9.66 -2.55
C ARG A 73 -5.50 -9.88 -2.02
N ILE A 74 -5.38 -10.11 -0.72
CA ILE A 74 -4.11 -10.24 0.00
C ILE A 74 -4.10 -11.59 0.71
N TYR A 75 -3.08 -12.37 0.44
CA TYR A 75 -2.90 -13.71 1.02
C TYR A 75 -1.81 -13.65 2.10
N GLY A 76 -2.21 -13.64 3.35
CA GLY A 76 -1.28 -13.61 4.49
C GLY A 76 -1.21 -14.94 5.25
N PRO A 77 -0.22 -15.10 6.12
CA PRO A 77 0.80 -14.12 6.43
C PRO A 77 1.92 -14.08 5.38
N SER A 78 2.42 -12.89 5.07
CA SER A 78 3.57 -12.68 4.21
C SER A 78 4.85 -12.49 5.03
N GLN A 79 5.99 -12.96 4.48
CA GLN A 79 7.31 -12.58 4.96
C GLN A 79 7.84 -11.46 4.08
N PHE A 80 7.94 -10.27 4.63
CA PHE A 80 8.51 -9.14 3.90
C PHE A 80 10.02 -9.30 3.72
N CYS A 81 10.48 -9.06 2.50
CA CYS A 81 11.89 -9.00 2.13
C CYS A 81 12.32 -7.55 1.98
N GLY A 82 13.55 -7.24 2.38
CA GLY A 82 14.17 -5.96 2.12
C GLY A 82 14.54 -5.79 0.65
N GLY A 83 15.06 -4.61 0.33
CA GLY A 83 15.47 -4.27 -1.03
C GLY A 83 15.52 -2.77 -1.22
N GLU A 84 15.73 -2.35 -2.46
CA GLU A 84 15.75 -0.95 -2.84
C GLU A 84 14.49 -0.60 -3.63
N PHE A 85 13.74 0.41 -3.16
CA PHE A 85 12.46 0.82 -3.72
C PHE A 85 12.41 2.31 -3.96
N TYR A 86 11.64 2.71 -4.97
CA TYR A 86 11.41 4.11 -5.29
C TYR A 86 10.01 4.54 -4.83
N VAL A 87 9.95 5.61 -4.06
CA VAL A 87 8.69 6.17 -3.55
C VAL A 87 8.04 7.03 -4.64
N SER A 88 6.90 6.60 -5.15
CA SER A 88 6.14 7.29 -6.20
C SER A 88 5.28 8.43 -5.66
N ASP A 89 4.69 8.23 -4.48
CA ASP A 89 3.77 9.16 -3.84
C ASP A 89 3.78 8.99 -2.31
N LEU A 90 3.10 9.91 -1.62
CA LEU A 90 3.04 9.97 -0.16
C LEU A 90 2.55 8.67 0.49
N ARG A 91 1.48 8.08 -0.04
CA ARG A 91 0.82 6.91 0.56
C ARG A 91 1.61 5.63 0.29
N SER A 92 2.11 5.49 -0.93
CA SER A 92 3.04 4.41 -1.29
C SER A 92 4.28 4.45 -0.41
N GLY A 93 4.84 5.64 -0.16
CA GLY A 93 6.00 5.82 0.71
C GLY A 93 5.75 5.36 2.14
N ALA A 94 4.64 5.76 2.75
CA ALA A 94 4.27 5.32 4.08
C ALA A 94 4.06 3.80 4.15
N THR A 95 3.45 3.22 3.12
CA THR A 95 3.24 1.78 3.00
C THR A 95 4.57 1.02 2.95
N LEU A 96 5.52 1.49 2.12
CA LEU A 96 6.84 0.89 1.99
C LEU A 96 7.67 1.00 3.28
N ILE A 97 7.53 2.10 4.03
CA ILE A 97 8.16 2.22 5.35
C ILE A 97 7.61 1.14 6.30
N LEU A 98 6.28 1.01 6.40
CA LEU A 98 5.67 0.01 7.29
C LEU A 98 6.03 -1.42 6.89
N ALA A 99 6.04 -1.74 5.60
CA ALA A 99 6.46 -3.04 5.10
C ALA A 99 7.96 -3.29 5.36
N GLY A 100 8.81 -2.27 5.14
CA GLY A 100 10.24 -2.34 5.42
C GLY A 100 10.56 -2.57 6.89
N LEU A 101 9.78 -1.97 7.81
CA LEU A 101 9.92 -2.22 9.26
C LEU A 101 9.53 -3.65 9.68
N GLN A 102 8.76 -4.37 8.85
CA GLN A 102 8.42 -5.78 9.06
C GLN A 102 9.44 -6.72 8.40
N SER A 103 10.30 -6.21 7.51
CA SER A 103 11.33 -7.01 6.86
C SER A 103 12.45 -7.36 7.83
N LYS A 104 13.05 -8.54 7.65
CA LYS A 104 14.27 -8.95 8.35
C LYS A 104 15.52 -8.37 7.69
N ASP A 105 15.40 -7.96 6.44
CA ASP A 105 16.50 -7.44 5.63
C ASP A 105 16.44 -5.91 5.57
N THR A 106 17.54 -5.28 5.17
CA THR A 106 17.58 -3.82 4.99
C THR A 106 16.69 -3.39 3.83
N THR A 107 15.86 -2.39 4.07
CA THR A 107 15.02 -1.74 3.05
C THR A 107 15.53 -0.31 2.81
N ILE A 108 15.83 0.02 1.57
CA ILE A 108 16.27 1.34 1.13
C ILE A 108 15.16 1.99 0.34
N LEU A 109 14.76 3.20 0.73
CA LEU A 109 13.73 3.96 0.05
C LEU A 109 14.33 5.23 -0.57
N ASN A 110 14.20 5.36 -1.87
CA ASN A 110 14.61 6.54 -2.64
C ASN A 110 13.43 7.48 -2.88
N ASN A 111 13.70 8.76 -3.18
CA ASN A 111 12.70 9.81 -3.40
C ASN A 111 11.80 10.07 -2.19
N ILE A 112 12.38 10.09 -1.00
CA ILE A 112 11.66 10.28 0.27
C ILE A 112 11.01 11.65 0.43
N ILE A 113 11.31 12.60 -0.45
CA ILE A 113 10.66 13.92 -0.48
C ILE A 113 9.13 13.82 -0.59
N GLN A 114 8.61 12.77 -1.20
CA GLN A 114 7.18 12.51 -1.28
C GLN A 114 6.59 12.23 0.11
N ILE A 115 7.35 11.60 0.99
CA ILE A 115 6.96 11.30 2.36
C ILE A 115 7.01 12.56 3.21
N ASP A 116 8.07 13.37 3.05
CA ASP A 116 8.30 14.59 3.82
C ASP A 116 7.20 15.65 3.61
N ARG A 117 6.53 15.62 2.46
CA ARG A 117 5.44 16.55 2.13
C ARG A 117 4.19 16.37 3.00
N GLY A 118 3.98 15.20 3.60
CA GLY A 118 2.77 14.92 4.37
C GLY A 118 3.01 14.29 5.74
N TYR A 119 4.21 13.76 6.00
CA TYR A 119 4.55 13.15 7.28
C TYR A 119 5.76 13.86 7.91
N GLU A 120 5.49 14.83 8.78
CA GLU A 120 6.53 15.59 9.46
C GLU A 120 7.44 14.66 10.27
N LYS A 121 8.75 14.66 9.95
CA LYS A 121 9.81 13.96 10.69
C LYS A 121 9.47 12.50 11.00
N LEU A 122 8.89 11.79 10.02
CA LEU A 122 8.39 10.43 10.22
C LEU A 122 9.48 9.48 10.72
N ASP A 123 10.70 9.58 10.18
CA ASP A 123 11.86 8.80 10.60
C ASP A 123 12.20 9.01 12.08
N GLN A 124 12.16 10.25 12.56
CA GLN A 124 12.43 10.57 13.97
C GLN A 124 11.33 10.03 14.89
N ARG A 125 10.07 10.18 14.49
CA ARG A 125 8.91 9.67 15.24
C ARG A 125 8.93 8.16 15.35
N LEU A 126 9.25 7.46 14.25
CA LEU A 126 9.35 6.00 14.24
C LEU A 126 10.54 5.52 15.10
N ARG A 127 11.68 6.22 15.08
CA ARG A 127 12.81 5.91 15.98
C ARG A 127 12.43 6.05 17.45
N GLN A 128 11.65 7.06 17.81
CA GLN A 128 11.14 7.21 19.19
C GLN A 128 10.26 6.04 19.64
N LEU A 129 9.63 5.35 18.68
CA LEU A 129 8.85 4.13 18.91
C LEU A 129 9.72 2.86 18.86
N GLY A 130 11.03 2.97 18.67
CA GLY A 130 11.96 1.84 18.65
C GLY A 130 12.29 1.28 17.26
N ALA A 131 11.88 1.94 16.18
CA ALA A 131 12.23 1.51 14.83
C ALA A 131 13.71 1.77 14.53
N ASP A 132 14.39 0.79 13.91
CA ASP A 132 15.72 0.98 13.34
C ASP A 132 15.58 1.57 11.92
N ILE A 133 15.56 2.89 11.87
CA ILE A 133 15.42 3.66 10.62
C ILE A 133 16.42 4.80 10.60
N LYS A 134 17.08 5.01 9.47
CA LYS A 134 18.09 6.05 9.27
C LYS A 134 17.77 6.83 8.00
N ARG A 135 18.06 8.12 8.05
CA ARG A 135 18.08 8.99 6.86
C ARG A 135 19.53 9.13 6.42
N LEU A 136 19.78 8.87 5.13
CA LEU A 136 21.08 9.00 4.48
C LEU A 136 21.14 10.31 3.69
#